data_7a23ead7f6e1a66b4dcbe695275ce937
#
_entry.id   7a23ead7f6e1a66b4dcbe695275ce937
#
_cell.length_a   1.000
_cell.length_b   1.000
_cell.length_c   1.000
_cell.angle_alpha   90.00
_cell.angle_beta   90.00
_cell.angle_gamma   90.00
#
_symmetry.space_group_name_H-M   'P 1'
#
loop_
_entity.id
_entity.type
_entity.pdbx_description
1 polymer ?
#
loop_
_entity_poly.entity_id
_entity_poly.type
_entity_poly.pdbx_seq_one_letter_code
_entity_poly.pdbx_strand_id
1 'polypeptide(L)'
;MGSYFLEKLGGFTTLFWVALLAIPAVTLASTPEAAASVPAAGGETAWWVWPLVLLIVTFVMGILAVLGGVGGGVLFVPIISGFFPFHLDFVRGAGLLVALSGALAAGPGLLKMNLASLRLAIPVALIASACAIVGAMIGLALPTQIVQTLLGATILGIVAIMLAAKKSELPDVPRADALSTALRINGVYIEGSTGKEIDWKIHRTLPGLILFIVIGVMAGMFGLGAGWANVPVLNLLMGAPLKVSVATSKFLLSITDTSAAWIYLNQGCVIPMMVVPSLVGIMLGSLVGVRILKVAKPTFIRWMVIGLLLFAGAKALTKGLGLPFIV
;
A
#
# COMPACT_ATOMS: atom_id res chain seq x y z
N MET A 1 23.68 8.70 -21.56
CA MET A 1 22.26 8.30 -21.50
C MET A 1 21.66 8.36 -20.08
N GLY A 2 22.46 8.29 -19.02
CA GLY A 2 22.01 8.36 -17.62
C GLY A 2 21.64 9.76 -17.10
N SER A 3 22.27 10.82 -17.61
CA SER A 3 22.01 12.19 -17.14
C SER A 3 20.63 12.73 -17.57
N TYR A 4 20.20 12.41 -18.78
CA TYR A 4 18.92 12.84 -19.33
C TYR A 4 17.70 12.20 -18.62
N PHE A 5 17.88 10.98 -18.07
CA PHE A 5 16.84 10.29 -17.32
C PHE A 5 16.68 10.81 -15.89
N LEU A 6 17.79 11.25 -15.28
CA LEU A 6 17.76 11.87 -13.93
C LEU A 6 17.16 13.27 -13.95
N GLU A 7 17.32 14.02 -15.02
CA GLU A 7 16.73 15.34 -15.20
C GLU A 7 15.21 15.25 -15.40
N LYS A 8 14.73 14.24 -16.14
CA LYS A 8 13.29 13.96 -16.27
C LYS A 8 12.64 13.41 -14.99
N LEU A 9 13.38 12.63 -14.19
CA LEU A 9 12.91 12.16 -12.87
C LEU A 9 12.86 13.31 -11.86
N GLY A 10 13.80 14.28 -11.94
CA GLY A 10 13.73 15.52 -11.18
C GLY A 10 12.47 16.33 -11.50
N GLY A 11 12.08 16.39 -12.76
CA GLY A 11 10.83 17.03 -13.19
C GLY A 11 9.57 16.31 -12.71
N PHE A 12 9.59 14.97 -12.66
CA PHE A 12 8.46 14.18 -12.16
C PHE A 12 8.31 14.30 -10.63
N THR A 13 9.42 14.32 -9.90
CA THR A 13 9.39 14.57 -8.45
C THR A 13 8.94 15.99 -8.12
N THR A 14 9.38 16.99 -8.88
CA THR A 14 8.92 18.38 -8.69
C THR A 14 7.44 18.57 -9.04
N LEU A 15 6.96 17.95 -10.12
CA LEU A 15 5.53 17.91 -10.47
C LEU A 15 4.69 17.21 -9.40
N PHE A 16 5.20 16.12 -8.83
CA PHE A 16 4.56 15.41 -7.73
C PHE A 16 4.46 16.29 -6.46
N TRP A 17 5.55 16.99 -6.10
CA TRP A 17 5.56 17.90 -4.96
C TRP A 17 4.65 19.12 -5.20
N VAL A 18 4.60 19.66 -6.43
CA VAL A 18 3.67 20.74 -6.80
C VAL A 18 2.23 20.24 -6.76
N ALA A 19 1.94 19.03 -7.25
CA ALA A 19 0.61 18.43 -7.16
C ALA A 19 0.22 18.16 -5.69
N LEU A 20 1.14 17.69 -4.87
CA LEU A 20 0.91 17.45 -3.44
C LEU A 20 0.65 18.76 -2.68
N LEU A 21 1.34 19.84 -3.03
CA LEU A 21 1.14 21.16 -2.45
C LEU A 21 -0.12 21.85 -2.99
N ALA A 22 -0.60 21.45 -4.17
CA ALA A 22 -1.86 21.94 -4.75
C ALA A 22 -3.11 21.26 -4.16
N ILE A 23 -2.98 20.05 -3.61
CA ILE A 23 -4.08 19.31 -2.96
C ILE A 23 -4.76 20.16 -1.87
N PRO A 24 -4.06 20.83 -0.94
CA PRO A 24 -4.71 21.68 0.06
C PRO A 24 -5.46 22.85 -0.55
N ALA A 25 -5.03 23.40 -1.69
CA ALA A 25 -5.71 24.51 -2.34
C ALA A 25 -7.04 24.09 -2.99
N VAL A 26 -7.11 22.85 -3.51
CA VAL A 26 -8.32 22.30 -4.14
C VAL A 26 -9.33 21.85 -3.08
N THR A 27 -8.87 21.29 -1.95
CA THR A 27 -9.75 20.82 -0.87
C THR A 27 -10.26 21.95 0.03
N LEU A 28 -9.57 23.08 0.12
CA LEU A 28 -10.06 24.29 0.80
C LEU A 28 -11.21 24.96 0.05
N ALA A 29 -11.38 24.68 -1.24
CA ALA A 29 -12.47 25.20 -2.05
C ALA A 29 -13.76 24.36 -2.02
N SER A 30 -13.70 23.14 -1.50
CA SER A 30 -14.83 22.20 -1.45
C SER A 30 -15.24 21.88 -0.02
N THR A 31 -16.28 22.60 0.45
CA THR A 31 -17.18 22.38 1.57
C THR A 31 -16.76 22.76 3.00
N PRO A 32 -17.57 23.63 3.65
CA PRO A 32 -17.46 23.92 5.09
C PRO A 32 -17.87 22.74 6.00
N GLU A 33 -18.56 21.74 5.46
CA GLU A 33 -19.04 20.59 6.24
C GLU A 33 -17.96 19.57 6.61
N ALA A 34 -16.93 19.42 5.77
CA ALA A 34 -15.82 18.50 6.07
C ALA A 34 -14.92 19.00 7.23
N ALA A 35 -14.88 20.31 7.44
CA ALA A 35 -14.14 20.89 8.58
C ALA A 35 -14.87 20.71 9.91
N ALA A 36 -16.18 20.52 9.90
CA ALA A 36 -17.00 20.32 11.10
C ALA A 36 -16.95 18.87 11.64
N SER A 37 -16.41 17.93 10.88
CA SER A 37 -16.30 16.50 11.28
C SER A 37 -14.97 16.14 11.95
N VAL A 38 -14.05 17.08 12.15
CA VAL A 38 -12.98 16.90 13.12
C VAL A 38 -13.65 16.94 14.50
N PRO A 39 -13.65 15.85 15.28
CA PRO A 39 -14.20 15.89 16.61
C PRO A 39 -13.53 17.06 17.35
N ALA A 40 -14.29 18.04 17.77
CA ALA A 40 -13.84 18.94 18.79
C ALA A 40 -13.51 18.03 19.98
N ALA A 41 -12.22 17.68 20.13
CA ALA A 41 -11.75 16.93 21.26
C ALA A 41 -12.15 17.73 22.48
N GLY A 42 -13.10 17.21 23.25
CA GLY A 42 -13.53 17.79 24.50
C GLY A 42 -12.38 17.78 25.50
N GLY A 43 -11.58 18.84 25.45
CA GLY A 43 -10.36 19.04 26.22
C GLY A 43 -9.36 19.78 25.36
N GLU A 44 -8.75 20.83 25.89
CA GLU A 44 -7.85 21.83 25.29
C GLU A 44 -6.59 21.27 24.58
N THR A 45 -6.75 20.27 23.69
CA THR A 45 -5.61 19.79 22.89
C THR A 45 -5.34 20.79 21.78
N ALA A 46 -4.14 21.37 21.77
CA ALA A 46 -3.72 22.29 20.74
C ALA A 46 -3.85 21.63 19.36
N TRP A 47 -4.35 22.37 18.36
CA TRP A 47 -4.65 21.88 17.01
C TRP A 47 -3.48 21.15 16.31
N TRP A 48 -2.24 21.47 16.68
CA TRP A 48 -1.01 20.85 16.11
C TRP A 48 -0.67 19.48 16.72
N VAL A 49 -1.30 19.07 17.82
CA VAL A 49 -0.97 17.80 18.50
C VAL A 49 -1.30 16.60 17.62
N TRP A 50 -2.49 16.58 16.99
CA TRP A 50 -2.88 15.49 16.12
C TRP A 50 -1.99 15.34 14.88
N PRO A 51 -1.66 16.39 14.12
CA PRO A 51 -0.68 16.35 13.05
C PRO A 51 0.68 15.82 13.48
N LEU A 52 1.19 16.26 14.62
CA LEU A 52 2.47 15.82 15.15
C LEU A 52 2.46 14.31 15.52
N VAL A 53 1.42 13.87 16.22
CA VAL A 53 1.26 12.45 16.57
C VAL A 53 1.16 11.58 15.32
N LEU A 54 0.38 12.00 14.31
CA LEU A 54 0.26 11.30 13.04
C LEU A 54 1.61 11.21 12.31
N LEU A 55 2.38 12.30 12.29
CA LEU A 55 3.71 12.31 11.67
C LEU A 55 4.65 11.30 12.34
N ILE A 56 4.71 11.28 13.67
CA ILE A 56 5.58 10.35 14.42
C ILE A 56 5.12 8.90 14.23
N VAL A 57 3.83 8.64 14.36
CA VAL A 57 3.26 7.29 14.19
C VAL A 57 3.51 6.77 12.78
N THR A 58 3.23 7.58 11.75
CA THR A 58 3.45 7.18 10.36
C THR A 58 4.92 7.07 9.99
N PHE A 59 5.80 7.84 10.62
CA PHE A 59 7.26 7.68 10.49
C PHE A 59 7.70 6.28 10.94
N VAL A 60 7.27 5.86 12.12
CA VAL A 60 7.55 4.51 12.65
C VAL A 60 6.92 3.45 11.74
N MET A 61 5.66 3.64 11.32
CA MET A 61 5.00 2.74 10.37
C MET A 61 5.75 2.64 9.04
N GLY A 62 6.33 3.74 8.53
CA GLY A 62 7.12 3.74 7.31
C GLY A 62 8.36 2.85 7.41
N ILE A 63 9.06 2.90 8.53
CA ILE A 63 10.17 2.00 8.81
C ILE A 63 9.68 0.55 8.79
N LEU A 64 8.63 0.24 9.55
CA LEU A 64 8.08 -1.12 9.67
C LEU A 64 7.53 -1.66 8.35
N ALA A 65 6.84 -0.83 7.56
CA ALA A 65 6.26 -1.20 6.27
C ALA A 65 7.32 -1.62 5.24
N VAL A 66 8.46 -0.91 5.22
CA VAL A 66 9.58 -1.26 4.35
C VAL A 66 10.25 -2.55 4.80
N LEU A 67 10.53 -2.66 6.09
CA LEU A 67 11.18 -3.82 6.68
C LEU A 67 10.32 -5.10 6.58
N GLY A 68 8.99 -4.96 6.79
CA GLY A 68 8.02 -6.06 6.66
C GLY A 68 7.70 -6.44 5.22
N GLY A 69 8.07 -5.60 4.24
CA GLY A 69 7.70 -5.79 2.82
C GLY A 69 6.21 -5.60 2.56
N VAL A 70 5.50 -4.94 3.47
CA VAL A 70 4.06 -4.68 3.42
C VAL A 70 3.85 -3.22 3.00
N GLY A 71 2.76 -2.90 2.32
CA GLY A 71 2.44 -1.52 1.97
C GLY A 71 2.11 -0.66 3.21
N GLY A 72 2.44 0.64 3.19
CA GLY A 72 2.16 1.55 4.31
C GLY A 72 0.69 1.61 4.72
N GLY A 73 -0.25 1.55 3.77
CA GLY A 73 -1.69 1.57 4.01
C GLY A 73 -2.19 0.39 4.84
N VAL A 74 -1.58 -0.79 4.68
CA VAL A 74 -1.95 -2.00 5.43
C VAL A 74 -1.74 -1.86 6.95
N LEU A 75 -0.75 -1.08 7.35
CA LEU A 75 -0.53 -0.74 8.76
C LEU A 75 -1.36 0.49 9.16
N PHE A 76 -1.44 1.50 8.28
CA PHE A 76 -2.07 2.77 8.56
C PHE A 76 -3.57 2.62 8.87
N VAL A 77 -4.33 2.02 7.96
CA VAL A 77 -5.79 1.98 8.10
C VAL A 77 -6.23 1.27 9.39
N PRO A 78 -5.76 0.06 9.73
CA PRO A 78 -6.20 -0.62 10.95
C PRO A 78 -5.75 0.11 12.22
N ILE A 79 -4.55 0.68 12.23
CA ILE A 79 -4.04 1.37 13.41
C ILE A 79 -4.80 2.68 13.61
N ILE A 80 -4.92 3.51 12.57
CA ILE A 80 -5.60 4.79 12.71
C ILE A 80 -7.10 4.62 12.97
N SER A 81 -7.78 3.70 12.28
CA SER A 81 -9.21 3.43 12.54
C SER A 81 -9.49 2.79 13.89
N GLY A 82 -8.49 2.08 14.44
CA GLY A 82 -8.61 1.42 15.73
C GLY A 82 -8.31 2.32 16.93
N PHE A 83 -7.35 3.22 16.84
CA PHE A 83 -6.82 3.98 17.97
C PHE A 83 -7.14 5.47 17.92
N PHE A 84 -7.54 6.00 16.77
CA PHE A 84 -7.80 7.42 16.59
C PHE A 84 -9.29 7.67 16.35
N PRO A 85 -9.84 8.80 16.79
CA PRO A 85 -11.27 9.12 16.69
C PRO A 85 -11.64 9.67 15.30
N PHE A 86 -11.06 9.13 14.23
CA PHE A 86 -11.38 9.54 12.86
C PHE A 86 -12.42 8.62 12.23
N HIS A 87 -13.31 9.20 11.43
CA HIS A 87 -14.26 8.40 10.66
C HIS A 87 -13.53 7.52 9.64
N LEU A 88 -14.02 6.29 9.43
CA LEU A 88 -13.34 5.28 8.62
C LEU A 88 -13.08 5.73 7.18
N ASP A 89 -13.97 6.53 6.59
CA ASP A 89 -13.83 6.97 5.20
C ASP A 89 -12.62 7.90 5.00
N PHE A 90 -12.38 8.81 5.96
CA PHE A 90 -11.18 9.65 5.94
C PHE A 90 -9.91 8.82 6.15
N VAL A 91 -9.97 7.81 7.01
CA VAL A 91 -8.83 6.91 7.27
C VAL A 91 -8.51 6.08 6.02
N ARG A 92 -9.52 5.62 5.28
CA ARG A 92 -9.35 4.87 4.04
C ARG A 92 -8.75 5.73 2.92
N GLY A 93 -9.28 6.94 2.71
CA GLY A 93 -8.74 7.88 1.75
C GLY A 93 -7.28 8.26 2.06
N ALA A 94 -6.98 8.56 3.33
CA ALA A 94 -5.62 8.79 3.79
C ALA A 94 -4.72 7.57 3.61
N GLY A 95 -5.22 6.37 3.88
CA GLY A 95 -4.49 5.11 3.75
C GLY A 95 -3.97 4.84 2.35
N LEU A 96 -4.78 5.11 1.31
CA LEU A 96 -4.35 5.02 -0.09
C LEU A 96 -3.23 6.01 -0.41
N LEU A 97 -3.37 7.26 0.03
CA LEU A 97 -2.34 8.29 -0.19
C LEU A 97 -1.05 7.97 0.56
N VAL A 98 -1.14 7.44 1.78
CA VAL A 98 0.00 6.96 2.57
C VAL A 98 0.68 5.77 1.90
N ALA A 99 -0.09 4.80 1.39
CA ALA A 99 0.46 3.66 0.65
C ALA A 99 1.18 4.10 -0.64
N LEU A 100 0.54 4.99 -1.40
CA LEU A 100 1.10 5.63 -2.60
C LEU A 100 2.42 6.35 -2.30
N SER A 101 2.45 7.18 -1.27
CA SER A 101 3.65 7.94 -0.90
C SER A 101 4.80 7.04 -0.47
N GLY A 102 4.52 5.99 0.29
CA GLY A 102 5.51 4.98 0.64
C GLY A 102 6.05 4.23 -0.58
N ALA A 103 5.18 3.91 -1.56
CA ALA A 103 5.57 3.27 -2.80
C ALA A 103 6.45 4.20 -3.67
N LEU A 104 6.08 5.47 -3.77
CA LEU A 104 6.85 6.48 -4.52
C LEU A 104 8.20 6.79 -3.88
N ALA A 105 8.30 6.79 -2.55
CA ALA A 105 9.57 6.98 -1.84
C ALA A 105 10.55 5.81 -2.08
N ALA A 106 10.06 4.57 -2.13
CA ALA A 106 10.87 3.38 -2.36
C ALA A 106 11.11 3.07 -3.85
N GLY A 107 10.18 3.47 -4.72
CA GLY A 107 10.13 3.12 -6.13
C GLY A 107 11.38 3.44 -6.94
N PRO A 108 11.92 4.68 -6.90
CA PRO A 108 13.10 5.06 -7.66
C PRO A 108 14.33 4.21 -7.36
N GLY A 109 14.51 3.78 -6.09
CA GLY A 109 15.59 2.88 -5.71
C GLY A 109 15.47 1.52 -6.36
N LEU A 110 14.27 0.96 -6.39
CA LEU A 110 13.99 -0.36 -6.97
C LEU A 110 14.02 -0.37 -8.50
N LEU A 111 13.58 0.72 -9.14
CA LEU A 111 13.68 0.88 -10.60
C LEU A 111 15.13 0.97 -11.08
N LYS A 112 15.99 1.69 -10.34
CA LYS A 112 17.42 1.77 -10.66
C LYS A 112 18.13 0.42 -10.61
N MET A 113 17.61 -0.53 -9.84
CA MET A 113 18.14 -1.89 -9.73
C MET A 113 17.64 -2.82 -10.83
N ASN A 114 16.82 -2.33 -11.79
CA ASN A 114 16.17 -3.12 -12.85
C ASN A 114 15.36 -4.33 -12.34
N LEU A 115 14.85 -4.25 -11.12
CA LEU A 115 14.07 -5.32 -10.49
C LEU A 115 12.58 -5.24 -10.83
N ALA A 116 12.06 -4.06 -11.17
CA ALA A 116 10.64 -3.91 -11.51
C ALA A 116 10.38 -4.29 -12.98
N SER A 117 9.49 -5.26 -13.19
CA SER A 117 9.07 -5.66 -14.53
C SER A 117 7.83 -4.89 -14.97
N LEU A 118 8.01 -3.89 -15.83
CA LEU A 118 6.90 -3.11 -16.38
C LEU A 118 5.98 -3.98 -17.25
N ARG A 119 6.51 -4.96 -17.97
CA ARG A 119 5.71 -5.87 -18.79
C ARG A 119 4.75 -6.71 -17.97
N LEU A 120 5.17 -7.15 -16.78
CA LEU A 120 4.31 -7.83 -15.82
C LEU A 120 3.35 -6.85 -15.13
N ALA A 121 3.82 -5.64 -14.81
CA ALA A 121 3.05 -4.66 -14.08
C ALA A 121 1.86 -4.09 -14.86
N ILE A 122 2.03 -3.77 -16.14
CA ILE A 122 1.00 -3.07 -16.94
C ILE A 122 -0.34 -3.82 -16.99
N PRO A 123 -0.41 -5.10 -17.42
CA PRO A 123 -1.70 -5.79 -17.51
C PRO A 123 -2.35 -5.98 -16.13
N VAL A 124 -1.56 -6.23 -15.12
CA VAL A 124 -2.03 -6.35 -13.73
C VAL A 124 -2.54 -5.01 -13.21
N ALA A 125 -1.81 -3.91 -13.45
CA ALA A 125 -2.19 -2.58 -13.01
C ALA A 125 -3.50 -2.11 -13.63
N LEU A 126 -3.71 -2.35 -14.92
CA LEU A 126 -4.95 -1.97 -15.60
C LEU A 126 -6.17 -2.64 -14.97
N ILE A 127 -6.09 -3.95 -14.75
CA ILE A 127 -7.18 -4.72 -14.13
C ILE A 127 -7.39 -4.27 -12.68
N ALA A 128 -6.31 -4.24 -11.91
CA ALA A 128 -6.39 -3.90 -10.48
C ALA A 128 -6.87 -2.45 -10.26
N SER A 129 -6.47 -1.50 -11.11
CA SER A 129 -6.91 -0.09 -11.01
C SER A 129 -8.40 0.08 -11.30
N ALA A 130 -8.89 -0.54 -12.38
CA ALA A 130 -10.32 -0.51 -12.68
C ALA A 130 -11.15 -1.12 -11.54
N CYS A 131 -10.70 -2.24 -11.00
CA CYS A 131 -11.34 -2.91 -9.87
C CYS A 131 -11.21 -2.11 -8.56
N ALA A 132 -10.11 -1.37 -8.36
CA ALA A 132 -9.92 -0.53 -7.18
C ALA A 132 -10.87 0.69 -7.19
N ILE A 133 -11.15 1.27 -8.35
CA ILE A 133 -12.18 2.30 -8.50
C ILE A 133 -13.55 1.76 -8.06
N VAL A 134 -13.94 0.60 -8.59
CA VAL A 134 -15.20 -0.06 -8.22
C VAL A 134 -15.23 -0.38 -6.73
N GLY A 135 -14.12 -0.91 -6.19
CA GLY A 135 -13.97 -1.19 -4.77
C GLY A 135 -14.13 0.04 -3.88
N ALA A 136 -13.54 1.18 -4.27
CA ALA A 136 -13.68 2.45 -3.55
C ALA A 136 -15.15 2.93 -3.53
N MET A 137 -15.84 2.85 -4.67
CA MET A 137 -17.27 3.20 -4.77
C MET A 137 -18.14 2.30 -3.89
N ILE A 138 -17.93 0.98 -3.93
CA ILE A 138 -18.64 0.01 -3.08
C ILE A 138 -18.36 0.32 -1.60
N GLY A 139 -17.09 0.55 -1.24
CA GLY A 139 -16.70 0.83 0.13
C GLY A 139 -17.35 2.09 0.71
N LEU A 140 -17.51 3.14 -0.10
CA LEU A 140 -18.18 4.38 0.29
C LEU A 140 -19.71 4.23 0.38
N ALA A 141 -20.30 3.33 -0.41
CA ALA A 141 -21.73 3.07 -0.40
C ALA A 141 -22.18 2.14 0.75
N LEU A 142 -21.29 1.32 1.30
CA LEU A 142 -21.61 0.36 2.35
C LEU A 142 -21.61 1.01 3.75
N PRO A 143 -22.49 0.56 4.65
CA PRO A 143 -22.46 0.98 6.06
C PRO A 143 -21.10 0.71 6.71
N THR A 144 -20.63 1.66 7.52
CA THR A 144 -19.31 1.61 8.17
C THR A 144 -19.08 0.33 8.97
N GLN A 145 -20.13 -0.20 9.63
CA GLN A 145 -20.05 -1.45 10.39
C GLN A 145 -19.70 -2.66 9.52
N ILE A 146 -20.34 -2.79 8.35
CA ILE A 146 -20.06 -3.86 7.40
C ILE A 146 -18.62 -3.75 6.89
N VAL A 147 -18.21 -2.54 6.51
CA VAL A 147 -16.85 -2.31 6.01
C VAL A 147 -15.81 -2.60 7.09
N GLN A 148 -16.05 -2.23 8.35
CA GLN A 148 -15.15 -2.54 9.46
C GLN A 148 -15.04 -4.05 9.73
N THR A 149 -16.17 -4.78 9.68
CA THR A 149 -16.16 -6.23 9.85
C THR A 149 -15.36 -6.92 8.75
N LEU A 150 -15.61 -6.54 7.50
CA LEU A 150 -14.88 -7.06 6.34
C LEU A 150 -13.40 -6.68 6.37
N LEU A 151 -13.08 -5.46 6.79
CA LEU A 151 -11.71 -5.00 6.99
C LEU A 151 -10.98 -5.86 8.02
N GLY A 152 -11.59 -6.09 9.18
CA GLY A 152 -11.03 -6.93 10.22
C GLY A 152 -10.78 -8.37 9.76
N ALA A 153 -11.77 -8.97 9.08
CA ALA A 153 -11.65 -10.31 8.49
C ALA A 153 -10.52 -10.37 7.44
N THR A 154 -10.42 -9.35 6.59
CA THR A 154 -9.35 -9.24 5.59
C THR A 154 -7.98 -9.16 6.23
N ILE A 155 -7.80 -8.34 7.26
CA ILE A 155 -6.51 -8.20 7.97
C ILE A 155 -6.11 -9.53 8.62
N LEU A 156 -7.04 -10.24 9.24
CA LEU A 156 -6.78 -11.56 9.80
C LEU A 156 -6.42 -12.58 8.70
N GLY A 157 -7.08 -12.50 7.54
CA GLY A 157 -6.70 -13.28 6.35
C GLY A 157 -5.28 -12.96 5.86
N ILE A 158 -4.89 -11.68 5.85
CA ILE A 158 -3.52 -11.26 5.53
C ILE A 158 -2.52 -11.87 6.52
N VAL A 159 -2.82 -11.85 7.82
CA VAL A 159 -1.99 -12.48 8.86
C VAL A 159 -1.85 -13.97 8.60
N ALA A 160 -2.94 -14.68 8.28
CA ALA A 160 -2.92 -16.10 7.95
C ALA A 160 -2.03 -16.39 6.73
N ILE A 161 -2.16 -15.59 5.66
CA ILE A 161 -1.29 -15.69 4.48
C ILE A 161 0.17 -15.43 4.86
N MET A 162 0.46 -14.41 5.68
CA MET A 162 1.82 -14.11 6.13
C MET A 162 2.42 -15.25 6.96
N LEU A 163 1.62 -15.94 7.76
CA LEU A 163 2.06 -17.10 8.53
C LEU A 163 2.32 -18.34 7.64
N ALA A 164 1.41 -18.59 6.70
CA ALA A 164 1.49 -19.75 5.80
C ALA A 164 2.54 -19.60 4.69
N ALA A 165 2.83 -18.35 4.26
CA ALA A 165 3.75 -18.11 3.15
C ALA A 165 5.19 -18.51 3.50
N LYS A 166 5.63 -19.63 2.95
CA LYS A 166 7.06 -19.99 2.89
C LYS A 166 7.69 -19.10 1.83
N LYS A 167 8.69 -18.30 2.22
CA LYS A 167 9.42 -17.44 1.27
C LYS A 167 10.20 -18.30 0.29
N SER A 168 9.76 -18.36 -0.96
CA SER A 168 10.58 -18.88 -2.05
C SER A 168 11.29 -17.70 -2.69
N GLU A 169 12.59 -17.59 -2.54
CA GLU A 169 13.38 -16.52 -3.18
C GLU A 169 13.34 -16.65 -4.70
N LEU A 170 13.43 -17.87 -5.19
CA LEU A 170 13.41 -18.25 -6.59
C LEU A 170 12.43 -19.41 -6.76
N PRO A 171 11.16 -19.18 -7.14
CA PRO A 171 10.23 -20.24 -7.49
C PRO A 171 10.71 -20.98 -8.72
N ASP A 172 10.68 -22.32 -8.67
CA ASP A 172 10.99 -23.14 -9.85
C ASP A 172 9.77 -23.23 -10.76
N VAL A 173 9.88 -22.60 -11.95
CA VAL A 173 8.83 -22.59 -12.97
C VAL A 173 9.36 -23.26 -14.23
N PRO A 174 9.07 -24.55 -14.43
CA PRO A 174 9.65 -25.30 -15.55
C PRO A 174 9.17 -24.81 -16.93
N ARG A 175 7.93 -24.31 -17.02
CA ARG A 175 7.36 -23.82 -18.30
C ARG A 175 6.50 -22.58 -18.08
N ALA A 176 6.68 -21.58 -18.97
CA ALA A 176 5.79 -20.45 -19.09
C ALA A 176 4.42 -20.90 -19.66
N ASP A 177 3.34 -20.27 -19.21
CA ASP A 177 2.03 -20.51 -19.82
C ASP A 177 1.84 -19.73 -21.13
N ALA A 178 0.83 -20.11 -21.92
CA ALA A 178 0.56 -19.51 -23.23
C ALA A 178 0.27 -18.00 -23.11
N LEU A 179 -0.44 -17.60 -22.05
CA LEU A 179 -0.80 -16.20 -21.80
C LEU A 179 0.41 -15.36 -21.40
N SER A 180 1.31 -15.89 -20.56
CA SER A 180 2.54 -15.19 -20.17
C SER A 180 3.48 -15.00 -21.37
N THR A 181 3.50 -15.96 -22.26
CA THR A 181 4.28 -15.90 -23.51
C THR A 181 3.68 -14.89 -24.47
N ALA A 182 2.36 -14.88 -24.66
CA ALA A 182 1.66 -13.92 -25.52
C ALA A 182 1.84 -12.48 -25.01
N LEU A 183 1.76 -12.25 -23.71
CA LEU A 183 1.95 -10.95 -23.07
C LEU A 183 3.44 -10.56 -22.90
N ARG A 184 4.37 -11.47 -23.21
CA ARG A 184 5.83 -11.28 -23.08
C ARG A 184 6.24 -10.82 -21.66
N ILE A 185 5.62 -11.38 -20.62
CA ILE A 185 5.83 -11.01 -19.22
C ILE A 185 6.97 -11.80 -18.53
N ASN A 186 7.61 -12.69 -19.23
CA ASN A 186 8.85 -13.34 -18.78
C ASN A 186 10.03 -12.38 -18.87
N GLY A 187 11.08 -12.60 -18.07
CA GLY A 187 12.21 -11.68 -18.10
C GLY A 187 13.47 -12.25 -17.47
N VAL A 188 14.50 -11.43 -17.48
CA VAL A 188 15.80 -11.71 -16.87
C VAL A 188 16.13 -10.59 -15.91
N TYR A 189 16.69 -10.90 -14.76
CA TYR A 189 17.25 -9.88 -13.87
C TYR A 189 18.65 -10.29 -13.41
N ILE A 190 19.49 -9.31 -13.12
CA ILE A 190 20.84 -9.52 -12.62
C ILE A 190 20.79 -9.52 -11.10
N GLU A 191 21.22 -10.64 -10.49
CA GLU A 191 21.34 -10.74 -9.05
C GLU A 191 22.49 -9.87 -8.54
N GLY A 192 22.18 -8.82 -7.79
CA GLY A 192 23.17 -7.83 -7.34
C GLY A 192 24.26 -8.38 -6.41
N SER A 193 24.01 -9.52 -5.74
CA SER A 193 25.00 -10.15 -4.85
C SER A 193 25.98 -11.07 -5.58
N THR A 194 25.57 -11.69 -6.68
CA THR A 194 26.35 -12.72 -7.39
C THR A 194 26.72 -12.31 -8.81
N GLY A 195 26.13 -11.23 -9.34
CA GLY A 195 26.28 -10.81 -10.73
C GLY A 195 25.68 -11.79 -11.75
N LYS A 196 25.00 -12.86 -11.32
CA LYS A 196 24.41 -13.85 -12.21
C LYS A 196 23.12 -13.34 -12.85
N GLU A 197 22.98 -13.63 -14.14
CA GLU A 197 21.70 -13.46 -14.82
C GLU A 197 20.75 -14.60 -14.44
N ILE A 198 19.56 -14.23 -13.97
CA ILE A 198 18.51 -15.16 -13.58
C ILE A 198 17.34 -15.00 -14.56
N ASP A 199 17.16 -16.00 -15.41
CA ASP A 199 15.99 -16.10 -16.28
C ASP A 199 14.79 -16.59 -15.48
N TRP A 200 13.67 -15.89 -15.53
CA TRP A 200 12.47 -16.23 -14.81
C TRP A 200 11.24 -16.25 -15.72
N LYS A 201 10.34 -17.16 -15.42
CA LYS A 201 9.13 -17.42 -16.20
C LYS A 201 7.91 -17.29 -15.30
N ILE A 202 6.81 -16.88 -15.91
CA ILE A 202 5.50 -16.79 -15.27
C ILE A 202 4.64 -17.97 -15.70
N HIS A 203 3.97 -18.58 -14.75
CA HIS A 203 2.91 -19.56 -14.95
C HIS A 203 1.65 -19.14 -14.22
N ARG A 204 0.52 -19.78 -14.53
CA ARG A 204 -0.79 -19.47 -13.90
C ARG A 204 -1.17 -17.99 -14.02
N THR A 205 -0.91 -17.40 -15.19
CA THR A 205 -1.21 -15.98 -15.43
C THR A 205 -2.70 -15.69 -15.28
N LEU A 206 -3.59 -16.52 -15.83
CA LEU A 206 -5.03 -16.31 -15.77
C LEU A 206 -5.56 -16.35 -14.32
N PRO A 207 -5.26 -17.36 -13.48
CA PRO A 207 -5.61 -17.33 -12.05
C PRO A 207 -5.04 -16.13 -11.30
N GLY A 208 -3.82 -15.72 -11.65
CA GLY A 208 -3.20 -14.51 -11.10
C GLY A 208 -4.01 -13.26 -11.40
N LEU A 209 -4.38 -13.04 -12.67
CA LEU A 209 -5.20 -11.90 -13.08
C LEU A 209 -6.58 -11.88 -12.41
N ILE A 210 -7.23 -13.04 -12.27
CA ILE A 210 -8.51 -13.15 -11.55
C ILE A 210 -8.34 -12.74 -10.07
N LEU A 211 -7.26 -13.17 -9.41
CA LEU A 211 -6.98 -12.73 -8.05
C LEU A 211 -6.71 -11.22 -7.97
N PHE A 212 -6.09 -10.62 -8.98
CA PHE A 212 -5.88 -9.17 -9.00
C PHE A 212 -7.18 -8.36 -9.17
N ILE A 213 -8.26 -8.95 -9.72
CA ILE A 213 -9.61 -8.36 -9.67
C ILE A 213 -10.04 -8.23 -8.19
N VAL A 214 -9.99 -9.33 -7.45
CA VAL A 214 -10.39 -9.35 -6.04
C VAL A 214 -9.51 -8.42 -5.20
N ILE A 215 -8.20 -8.48 -5.39
CA ILE A 215 -7.23 -7.63 -4.69
C ILE A 215 -7.50 -6.15 -4.97
N GLY A 216 -7.78 -5.79 -6.22
CA GLY A 216 -8.11 -4.41 -6.60
C GLY A 216 -9.35 -3.91 -5.88
N VAL A 217 -10.45 -4.68 -5.91
CA VAL A 217 -11.69 -4.34 -5.18
C VAL A 217 -11.41 -4.15 -3.69
N MET A 218 -10.70 -5.08 -3.07
CA MET A 218 -10.38 -5.00 -1.63
C MET A 218 -9.45 -3.82 -1.31
N ALA A 219 -8.46 -3.56 -2.14
CA ALA A 219 -7.53 -2.45 -1.96
C ALA A 219 -8.25 -1.09 -1.99
N GLY A 220 -9.14 -0.90 -2.96
CA GLY A 220 -9.95 0.31 -3.07
C GLY A 220 -10.98 0.43 -1.96
N MET A 221 -11.70 -0.65 -1.64
CA MET A 221 -12.76 -0.65 -0.63
C MET A 221 -12.24 -0.35 0.78
N PHE A 222 -11.08 -0.88 1.14
CA PHE A 222 -10.53 -0.72 2.49
C PHE A 222 -9.48 0.37 2.63
N GLY A 223 -9.02 0.94 1.53
CA GLY A 223 -7.97 1.94 1.59
C GLY A 223 -6.59 1.41 2.00
N LEU A 224 -6.41 0.08 1.96
CA LEU A 224 -5.17 -0.58 2.40
C LEU A 224 -4.03 -0.49 1.38
N GLY A 225 -4.37 -0.22 0.13
CA GLY A 225 -3.50 -0.50 -1.00
C GLY A 225 -3.33 -2.02 -1.24
N ALA A 226 -2.86 -2.39 -2.42
CA ALA A 226 -2.76 -3.81 -2.82
C ALA A 226 -1.45 -4.50 -2.38
N GLY A 227 -0.55 -3.80 -1.68
CA GLY A 227 0.83 -4.27 -1.40
C GLY A 227 0.93 -5.57 -0.62
N TRP A 228 -0.04 -5.86 0.22
CA TRP A 228 -0.09 -7.08 1.04
C TRP A 228 -0.30 -8.35 0.22
N ALA A 229 -1.05 -8.27 -0.87
CA ALA A 229 -1.40 -9.42 -1.69
C ALA A 229 -0.59 -9.50 -2.99
N ASN A 230 -0.14 -8.37 -3.53
CA ASN A 230 0.62 -8.34 -4.78
C ASN A 230 1.85 -9.26 -4.72
N VAL A 231 2.65 -9.16 -3.64
CA VAL A 231 3.89 -9.94 -3.51
C VAL A 231 3.62 -11.44 -3.42
N PRO A 232 2.72 -11.93 -2.55
CA PRO A 232 2.35 -13.34 -2.51
C PRO A 232 1.82 -13.87 -3.84
N VAL A 233 0.95 -13.13 -4.51
CA VAL A 233 0.36 -13.58 -5.78
C VAL A 233 1.41 -13.63 -6.89
N LEU A 234 2.23 -12.59 -7.03
CA LEU A 234 3.29 -12.57 -8.04
C LEU A 234 4.35 -13.66 -7.77
N ASN A 235 4.75 -13.88 -6.51
CA ASN A 235 5.79 -14.82 -6.15
C ASN A 235 5.28 -16.26 -6.05
N LEU A 236 4.29 -16.52 -5.19
CA LEU A 236 3.88 -17.88 -4.86
C LEU A 236 2.93 -18.50 -5.89
N LEU A 237 2.04 -17.68 -6.48
CA LEU A 237 1.08 -18.19 -7.46
C LEU A 237 1.63 -18.11 -8.89
N MET A 238 2.17 -16.95 -9.27
CA MET A 238 2.61 -16.72 -10.65
C MET A 238 4.07 -17.12 -10.89
N GLY A 239 4.89 -17.28 -9.84
CA GLY A 239 6.26 -17.79 -9.93
C GLY A 239 7.32 -16.72 -10.21
N ALA A 240 7.01 -15.43 -10.07
CA ALA A 240 8.01 -14.39 -10.20
C ALA A 240 9.01 -14.43 -9.02
N PRO A 241 10.31 -14.17 -9.24
CA PRO A 241 11.30 -14.07 -8.16
C PRO A 241 10.87 -13.06 -7.10
N LEU A 242 11.18 -13.31 -5.83
CA LEU A 242 10.74 -12.46 -4.72
C LEU A 242 11.15 -10.99 -4.89
N LYS A 243 12.38 -10.74 -5.33
CA LYS A 243 12.89 -9.37 -5.55
C LYS A 243 12.13 -8.65 -6.67
N VAL A 244 11.84 -9.36 -7.77
CA VAL A 244 11.02 -8.84 -8.88
C VAL A 244 9.59 -8.58 -8.42
N SER A 245 9.01 -9.50 -7.64
CA SER A 245 7.65 -9.36 -7.10
C SER A 245 7.52 -8.14 -6.19
N VAL A 246 8.47 -7.91 -5.29
CA VAL A 246 8.48 -6.75 -4.38
C VAL A 246 8.61 -5.44 -5.16
N ALA A 247 9.55 -5.37 -6.11
CA ALA A 247 9.77 -4.18 -6.90
C ALA A 247 8.58 -3.86 -7.81
N THR A 248 8.05 -4.88 -8.48
CA THR A 248 6.87 -4.76 -9.35
C THR A 248 5.62 -4.37 -8.54
N SER A 249 5.46 -4.92 -7.33
CA SER A 249 4.36 -4.56 -6.43
C SER A 249 4.37 -3.07 -6.06
N LYS A 250 5.52 -2.46 -5.82
CA LYS A 250 5.61 -1.01 -5.54
C LYS A 250 5.16 -0.17 -6.73
N PHE A 251 5.50 -0.59 -7.93
CA PHE A 251 5.03 0.07 -9.14
C PHE A 251 3.51 -0.12 -9.33
N LEU A 252 2.98 -1.34 -9.10
CA LEU A 252 1.55 -1.60 -9.12
C LEU A 252 0.78 -0.71 -8.15
N LEU A 253 1.27 -0.58 -6.90
CA LEU A 253 0.68 0.30 -5.89
C LEU A 253 0.56 1.74 -6.35
N SER A 254 1.59 2.27 -7.03
CA SER A 254 1.56 3.66 -7.49
C SER A 254 0.43 3.94 -8.49
N ILE A 255 0.01 2.94 -9.27
CA ILE A 255 -1.08 3.09 -10.24
C ILE A 255 -2.43 2.79 -9.59
N THR A 256 -2.56 1.65 -8.90
CA THR A 256 -3.82 1.20 -8.31
C THR A 256 -4.30 2.14 -7.21
N ASP A 257 -3.40 2.57 -6.33
CA ASP A 257 -3.77 3.41 -5.19
C ASP A 257 -4.11 4.84 -5.65
N THR A 258 -3.44 5.36 -6.70
CA THR A 258 -3.81 6.64 -7.31
C THR A 258 -5.23 6.61 -7.86
N SER A 259 -5.60 5.52 -8.57
CA SER A 259 -6.92 5.38 -9.16
C SER A 259 -8.03 5.34 -8.10
N ALA A 260 -7.83 4.59 -7.01
CA ALA A 260 -8.77 4.54 -5.90
C ALA A 260 -8.79 5.83 -5.08
N ALA A 261 -7.62 6.44 -4.81
CA ALA A 261 -7.52 7.69 -4.06
C ALA A 261 -8.28 8.83 -4.73
N TRP A 262 -8.34 8.85 -6.08
CA TRP A 262 -9.12 9.81 -6.82
C TRP A 262 -10.60 9.80 -6.46
N ILE A 263 -11.18 8.62 -6.22
CA ILE A 263 -12.57 8.48 -5.80
C ILE A 263 -12.79 9.09 -4.41
N TYR A 264 -11.90 8.81 -3.44
CA TYR A 264 -11.98 9.38 -2.09
C TYR A 264 -11.76 10.90 -2.09
N LEU A 265 -10.89 11.41 -2.95
CA LEU A 265 -10.67 12.86 -3.13
C LEU A 265 -11.94 13.55 -3.63
N ASN A 266 -12.58 13.00 -4.69
CA ASN A 266 -13.80 13.57 -5.26
C ASN A 266 -15.00 13.53 -4.30
N GLN A 267 -15.02 12.56 -3.38
CA GLN A 267 -16.06 12.45 -2.36
C GLN A 267 -15.76 13.26 -1.09
N GLY A 268 -14.70 14.09 -1.11
CA GLY A 268 -14.33 14.89 0.05
C GLY A 268 -13.80 14.10 1.25
N CYS A 269 -13.47 12.83 1.06
CA CYS A 269 -13.01 11.92 2.12
C CYS A 269 -11.50 12.04 2.38
N VAL A 270 -10.91 13.23 2.18
CA VAL A 270 -9.48 13.48 2.43
C VAL A 270 -9.34 14.76 3.23
N ILE A 271 -8.88 14.63 4.47
CA ILE A 271 -8.63 15.76 5.37
C ILE A 271 -7.13 16.11 5.30
N PRO A 272 -6.75 17.29 4.77
CA PRO A 272 -5.34 17.65 4.61
C PRO A 272 -4.55 17.61 5.92
N MET A 273 -5.17 18.04 7.03
CA MET A 273 -4.56 18.07 8.35
C MET A 273 -4.17 16.68 8.88
N MET A 274 -4.87 15.64 8.44
CA MET A 274 -4.56 14.24 8.74
C MET A 274 -3.57 13.66 7.71
N VAL A 275 -3.78 13.96 6.44
CA VAL A 275 -3.06 13.34 5.33
C VAL A 275 -1.64 13.87 5.21
N VAL A 276 -1.43 15.20 5.20
CA VAL A 276 -0.11 15.80 4.95
C VAL A 276 0.96 15.32 5.94
N PRO A 277 0.75 15.39 7.26
CA PRO A 277 1.76 14.90 8.22
C PRO A 277 1.97 13.38 8.06
N SER A 278 0.90 12.63 7.75
CA SER A 278 1.01 11.19 7.54
C SER A 278 1.83 10.84 6.30
N LEU A 279 1.70 11.59 5.20
CA LEU A 279 2.51 11.41 3.99
C LEU A 279 3.99 11.71 4.26
N VAL A 280 4.28 12.82 4.93
CA VAL A 280 5.66 13.19 5.28
C VAL A 280 6.28 12.13 6.20
N GLY A 281 5.55 11.71 7.22
CA GLY A 281 6.00 10.69 8.15
C GLY A 281 6.33 9.37 7.44
N ILE A 282 5.41 8.81 6.65
CA ILE A 282 5.61 7.53 5.96
C ILE A 282 6.76 7.60 4.95
N MET A 283 6.93 8.71 4.23
CA MET A 283 8.02 8.90 3.28
C MET A 283 9.36 8.90 3.97
N LEU A 284 9.53 9.73 5.01
CA LEU A 284 10.77 9.80 5.79
C LEU A 284 11.07 8.46 6.47
N GLY A 285 10.05 7.84 7.07
CA GLY A 285 10.17 6.50 7.66
C GLY A 285 10.59 5.44 6.64
N SER A 286 10.03 5.47 5.44
CA SER A 286 10.39 4.53 4.37
C SER A 286 11.84 4.71 3.91
N LEU A 287 12.33 5.94 3.79
CA LEU A 287 13.73 6.22 3.44
C LEU A 287 14.70 5.70 4.50
N VAL A 288 14.37 5.90 5.78
CA VAL A 288 15.14 5.34 6.91
C VAL A 288 15.04 3.82 6.93
N GLY A 289 13.85 3.27 6.72
CA GLY A 289 13.59 1.82 6.67
C GLY A 289 14.44 1.10 5.63
N VAL A 290 14.62 1.68 4.44
CA VAL A 290 15.51 1.13 3.39
C VAL A 290 16.96 1.05 3.88
N ARG A 291 17.43 2.02 4.65
CA ARG A 291 18.79 1.99 5.21
C ARG A 291 18.93 0.92 6.30
N ILE A 292 17.94 0.82 7.18
CA ILE A 292 17.91 -0.17 8.28
C ILE A 292 17.78 -1.60 7.74
N LEU A 293 17.08 -1.80 6.61
CA LEU A 293 16.89 -3.11 5.99
C LEU A 293 18.20 -3.84 5.70
N LYS A 294 19.29 -3.11 5.50
CA LYS A 294 20.64 -3.69 5.26
C LYS A 294 21.20 -4.41 6.49
N VAL A 295 20.76 -4.03 7.69
CA VAL A 295 21.34 -4.49 8.99
C VAL A 295 20.32 -5.29 9.82
N ALA A 296 19.04 -5.06 9.59
CA ALA A 296 17.96 -5.64 10.39
C ALA A 296 17.72 -7.12 10.08
N LYS A 297 17.41 -7.91 11.12
CA LYS A 297 16.99 -9.31 10.97
C LYS A 297 15.54 -9.38 10.49
N PRO A 298 15.26 -9.87 9.27
CA PRO A 298 13.91 -9.85 8.68
C PRO A 298 12.87 -10.59 9.52
N THR A 299 13.29 -11.65 10.23
CA THR A 299 12.41 -12.50 11.02
C THR A 299 11.77 -11.77 12.18
N PHE A 300 12.53 -10.98 12.95
CA PHE A 300 12.00 -10.21 14.09
C PHE A 300 10.94 -9.20 13.63
N ILE A 301 11.23 -8.49 12.54
CA ILE A 301 10.33 -7.48 12.01
C ILE A 301 9.02 -8.10 11.51
N ARG A 302 9.12 -9.25 10.83
CA ARG A 302 7.95 -10.01 10.38
C ARG A 302 7.02 -10.36 11.54
N TRP A 303 7.53 -10.88 12.64
CA TRP A 303 6.74 -11.23 13.81
C TRP A 303 6.11 -10.01 14.48
N MET A 304 6.83 -8.89 14.53
CA MET A 304 6.31 -7.63 15.06
C MET A 304 5.15 -7.09 14.22
N VAL A 305 5.28 -7.12 12.88
CA VAL A 305 4.21 -6.71 11.96
C VAL A 305 3.00 -7.65 12.08
N ILE A 306 3.21 -8.95 12.18
CA ILE A 306 2.14 -9.94 12.38
C ILE A 306 1.40 -9.67 13.68
N GLY A 307 2.10 -9.44 14.79
CA GLY A 307 1.49 -9.13 16.07
C GLY A 307 0.65 -7.86 16.03
N LEU A 308 1.17 -6.80 15.40
CA LEU A 308 0.47 -5.53 15.23
C LEU A 308 -0.79 -5.68 14.38
N LEU A 309 -0.71 -6.40 13.25
CA LEU A 309 -1.84 -6.65 12.37
C LEU A 309 -2.89 -7.56 13.03
N LEU A 310 -2.46 -8.57 13.78
CA LEU A 310 -3.37 -9.44 14.53
C LEU A 310 -4.20 -8.64 15.53
N PHE A 311 -3.54 -7.79 16.31
CA PHE A 311 -4.21 -6.93 17.29
C PHE A 311 -5.15 -5.92 16.62
N ALA A 312 -4.69 -5.22 15.59
CA ALA A 312 -5.48 -4.24 14.88
C ALA A 312 -6.66 -4.86 14.10
N GLY A 313 -6.45 -6.04 13.50
CA GLY A 313 -7.49 -6.80 12.82
C GLY A 313 -8.57 -7.32 13.76
N ALA A 314 -8.18 -7.84 14.93
CA ALA A 314 -9.11 -8.25 15.97
C ALA A 314 -9.95 -7.07 16.46
N LYS A 315 -9.32 -5.91 16.71
CA LYS A 315 -10.01 -4.68 17.13
C LYS A 315 -10.96 -4.15 16.06
N ALA A 316 -10.59 -4.18 14.78
CA ALA A 316 -11.47 -3.79 13.69
C ALA A 316 -12.67 -4.71 13.56
N LEU A 317 -12.46 -6.02 13.71
CA LEU A 317 -13.52 -7.03 13.64
C LEU A 317 -14.52 -6.88 14.78
N THR A 318 -14.05 -6.76 16.01
CA THR A 318 -14.93 -6.59 17.20
C THR A 318 -15.71 -5.28 17.12
N LYS A 319 -15.08 -4.18 16.68
CA LYS A 319 -15.75 -2.89 16.46
C LYS A 319 -16.85 -3.00 15.38
N GLY A 320 -16.57 -3.72 14.29
CA GLY A 320 -17.55 -3.96 13.22
C GLY A 320 -18.73 -4.83 13.66
N LEU A 321 -18.50 -5.80 14.56
CA LEU A 321 -19.54 -6.66 15.13
C LEU A 321 -20.31 -6.00 16.30
N GLY A 322 -19.96 -4.77 16.67
CA GLY A 322 -20.57 -4.09 17.80
C GLY A 322 -20.24 -4.70 19.18
N LEU A 323 -19.19 -5.53 19.25
CA LEU A 323 -18.77 -6.16 20.48
C LEU A 323 -17.81 -5.23 21.25
N PRO A 324 -17.95 -5.11 22.60
CA PRO A 324 -16.99 -4.36 23.38
C PRO A 324 -15.62 -5.03 23.30
N PHE A 325 -14.62 -4.28 22.82
CA PHE A 325 -13.23 -4.75 22.86
C PHE A 325 -12.70 -4.54 24.31
N ILE A 326 -12.53 -5.64 25.03
CA ILE A 326 -12.00 -5.63 26.39
C ILE A 326 -10.48 -5.45 26.30
N VAL A 327 -9.98 -4.22 26.41
CA VAL A 327 -8.61 -3.87 26.83
C VAL A 327 -8.69 -2.64 27.71
#